data_146fb43c58cda5eef99389066bf3a364
#
_entry.id   146fb43c58cda5eef99389066bf3a364
#
_cell.length_a   1.000
_cell.length_b   1.000
_cell.length_c   1.000
_cell.angle_alpha   90.00
_cell.angle_beta   90.00
_cell.angle_gamma   90.00
#
_symmetry.space_group_name_H-M   'P 1'
#
loop_
_entity.id
_entity.type
_entity.pdbx_description
1 polymer ?
#
loop_
_entity_poly.entity_id
_entity_poly.type
_entity_poly.pdbx_seq_one_letter_code
_entity_poly.pdbx_strand_id
1 'polypeptide(L)'
;MAVSCQKDTGEQAVDEKKIALNADSALSAASPDNFLAVAGTLTLKMQDSVYTFDAAKDSVAFVNMSAGDNRYFGITAINKEHTISFGVSSKGAAADSLIKPVAGGQLLMMADVMHTRQYTLTQYAEPGDAGVIHLLQYRTKDVLAKGNFFTFLSKDDEPNSSLYRVEGTFELKLKKQQK
;
A
#
# COMPACT_ATOMS: atom_id res chain seq x y z
N MET A 1 29.74 -19.80 -28.31
CA MET A 1 29.30 -18.44 -28.01
C MET A 1 28.12 -18.52 -27.04
N ALA A 2 28.33 -18.20 -25.79
CA ALA A 2 27.27 -18.17 -24.79
C ALA A 2 26.57 -16.80 -24.85
N VAL A 3 25.32 -16.77 -25.28
CA VAL A 3 24.47 -15.58 -25.17
C VAL A 3 24.01 -15.53 -23.74
N SER A 4 24.67 -14.72 -22.93
CA SER A 4 24.21 -14.34 -21.60
C SER A 4 22.96 -13.47 -21.76
N CYS A 5 21.77 -14.03 -21.50
CA CYS A 5 20.58 -13.25 -21.27
C CYS A 5 20.78 -12.51 -19.94
N GLN A 6 21.27 -11.30 -19.98
CA GLN A 6 21.09 -10.36 -18.88
C GLN A 6 19.59 -10.07 -18.78
N LYS A 7 18.96 -10.65 -17.76
CA LYS A 7 17.60 -10.30 -17.36
C LYS A 7 17.65 -8.85 -16.94
N ASP A 8 16.95 -8.02 -17.68
CA ASP A 8 17.00 -6.57 -17.55
C ASP A 8 16.60 -6.18 -16.11
N THR A 9 17.47 -5.47 -15.41
CA THR A 9 17.22 -5.00 -14.04
C THR A 9 15.97 -4.12 -13.94
N GLY A 10 15.53 -3.54 -15.08
CA GLY A 10 14.28 -2.80 -15.19
C GLY A 10 13.03 -3.68 -15.06
N GLU A 11 13.00 -4.86 -15.66
CA GLU A 11 11.86 -5.79 -15.53
C GLU A 11 11.71 -6.32 -14.10
N GLN A 12 12.81 -6.62 -13.41
CA GLN A 12 12.75 -7.05 -12.02
C GLN A 12 12.20 -5.97 -11.10
N ALA A 13 12.60 -4.71 -11.29
CA ALA A 13 12.09 -3.59 -10.50
C ALA A 13 10.59 -3.33 -10.77
N VAL A 14 10.12 -3.53 -12.01
CA VAL A 14 8.69 -3.41 -12.36
C VAL A 14 7.88 -4.56 -11.76
N ASP A 15 8.40 -5.77 -11.77
CA ASP A 15 7.73 -6.93 -11.15
C ASP A 15 7.68 -6.82 -9.63
N GLU A 16 8.74 -6.35 -8.98
CA GLU A 16 8.76 -6.08 -7.54
C GLU A 16 7.75 -4.98 -7.16
N LYS A 17 7.65 -3.91 -7.96
CA LYS A 17 6.64 -2.85 -7.77
C LYS A 17 5.22 -3.40 -7.97
N LYS A 18 4.97 -4.24 -8.96
CA LYS A 18 3.66 -4.88 -9.16
C LYS A 18 3.27 -5.78 -8.00
N ILE A 19 4.20 -6.55 -7.44
CA ILE A 19 3.95 -7.40 -6.27
C ILE A 19 3.64 -6.53 -5.05
N ALA A 20 4.37 -5.44 -4.85
CA ALA A 20 4.12 -4.50 -3.77
C ALA A 20 2.77 -3.76 -3.91
N LEU A 21 2.25 -3.59 -5.15
CA LEU A 21 0.99 -2.91 -5.44
C LEU A 21 -0.24 -3.84 -5.38
N ASN A 22 -0.05 -5.13 -5.70
CA ASN A 22 -1.14 -6.12 -5.81
C ASN A 22 -1.48 -6.79 -4.48
N ALA A 23 -1.38 -6.07 -3.36
CA ALA A 23 -1.93 -6.55 -2.10
C ALA A 23 -3.47 -6.52 -2.16
N ASP A 24 -4.04 -7.40 -2.96
CA ASP A 24 -5.48 -7.65 -3.00
C ASP A 24 -5.93 -8.14 -1.62
N SER A 25 -7.02 -7.60 -1.11
CA SER A 25 -7.58 -7.99 0.19
C SER A 25 -7.91 -9.49 0.27
N ALA A 26 -8.28 -10.12 -0.84
CA ALA A 26 -8.51 -11.56 -0.93
C ALA A 26 -7.21 -12.38 -0.78
N LEU A 27 -6.10 -11.91 -1.36
CA LEU A 27 -4.79 -12.52 -1.19
C LEU A 27 -4.22 -12.25 0.20
N SER A 28 -4.49 -11.08 0.78
CA SER A 28 -4.05 -10.74 2.12
C SER A 28 -4.72 -11.60 3.20
N ALA A 29 -5.98 -11.98 3.00
CA ALA A 29 -6.69 -12.88 3.91
C ALA A 29 -6.18 -14.33 3.87
N ALA A 30 -5.55 -14.74 2.79
CA ALA A 30 -5.04 -16.11 2.60
C ALA A 30 -3.61 -16.32 3.12
N SER A 31 -2.84 -15.25 3.35
CA SER A 31 -1.47 -15.35 3.85
C SER A 31 -1.41 -15.30 5.38
N PRO A 32 -0.66 -16.19 6.05
CA PRO A 32 -0.59 -16.24 7.51
C PRO A 32 0.04 -15.00 8.14
N ASP A 33 0.78 -14.21 7.37
CA ASP A 33 1.43 -12.97 7.83
C ASP A 33 0.64 -11.70 7.50
N ASN A 34 -0.56 -11.85 6.93
CA ASN A 34 -1.46 -10.74 6.62
C ASN A 34 -2.59 -10.67 7.64
N PHE A 35 -2.95 -9.46 8.01
CA PHE A 35 -3.91 -9.22 9.09
C PHE A 35 -5.03 -8.32 8.61
N LEU A 36 -6.23 -8.87 8.51
CA LEU A 36 -7.44 -8.09 8.29
C LEU A 36 -7.79 -7.35 9.60
N ALA A 37 -7.91 -6.03 9.52
CA ALA A 37 -8.37 -5.23 10.64
C ALA A 37 -9.87 -5.47 10.90
N VAL A 38 -10.25 -5.51 12.16
CA VAL A 38 -11.66 -5.71 12.56
C VAL A 38 -12.29 -4.41 13.06
N ALA A 39 -11.50 -3.40 13.32
CA ALA A 39 -11.92 -2.07 13.72
C ALA A 39 -10.80 -1.07 13.45
N GLY A 40 -11.14 0.19 13.50
CA GLY A 40 -10.24 1.30 13.24
C GLY A 40 -10.43 1.89 11.86
N THR A 41 -9.62 2.85 11.52
CA THR A 41 -9.77 3.62 10.29
C THR A 41 -8.44 3.80 9.57
N LEU A 42 -8.54 3.89 8.25
CA LEU A 42 -7.53 4.45 7.37
C LEU A 42 -8.17 5.68 6.72
N THR A 43 -7.55 6.84 6.91
CA THR A 43 -7.97 8.08 6.26
C THR A 43 -6.85 8.56 5.36
N LEU A 44 -7.18 8.93 4.15
CA LEU A 44 -6.24 9.50 3.20
C LEU A 44 -6.82 10.78 2.57
N LYS A 45 -5.93 11.70 2.24
CA LYS A 45 -6.24 12.95 1.57
C LYS A 45 -5.42 13.05 0.29
N MET A 46 -6.11 13.38 -0.80
CA MET A 46 -5.49 13.73 -2.07
C MET A 46 -6.17 14.99 -2.61
N GLN A 47 -5.39 16.05 -2.78
CA GLN A 47 -5.91 17.38 -3.12
C GLN A 47 -6.96 17.85 -2.08
N ASP A 48 -8.16 18.22 -2.50
CA ASP A 48 -9.26 18.64 -1.63
C ASP A 48 -10.18 17.49 -1.19
N SER A 49 -9.89 16.26 -1.62
CA SER A 49 -10.71 15.09 -1.32
C SER A 49 -10.12 14.27 -0.17
N VAL A 50 -11.01 13.87 0.75
CA VAL A 50 -10.69 12.99 1.88
C VAL A 50 -11.48 11.69 1.72
N TYR A 51 -10.77 10.56 1.85
CA TYR A 51 -11.34 9.22 1.78
C TYR A 51 -11.08 8.52 3.11
N THR A 52 -12.11 7.94 3.70
CA THR A 52 -12.02 7.21 4.97
C THR A 52 -12.54 5.80 4.77
N PHE A 53 -11.72 4.83 5.15
CA PHE A 53 -12.07 3.42 5.21
C PHE A 53 -12.24 3.02 6.67
N ASP A 54 -13.42 2.57 7.03
CA ASP A 54 -13.75 2.05 8.35
C ASP A 54 -13.64 0.53 8.33
N ALA A 55 -12.68 -0.02 9.04
CA ALA A 55 -12.42 -1.47 9.04
C ALA A 55 -13.60 -2.32 9.55
N ALA A 56 -14.60 -1.71 10.23
CA ALA A 56 -15.83 -2.40 10.60
C ALA A 56 -16.81 -2.57 9.43
N LYS A 57 -16.62 -1.85 8.33
CA LYS A 57 -17.51 -1.82 7.15
C LYS A 57 -16.79 -2.15 5.86
N ASP A 58 -15.54 -1.69 5.76
CA ASP A 58 -14.67 -1.80 4.61
C ASP A 58 -13.63 -2.90 4.85
N SER A 59 -13.00 -3.38 3.78
CA SER A 59 -11.87 -4.29 3.89
C SER A 59 -10.60 -3.46 4.06
N VAL A 60 -10.01 -3.48 5.25
CA VAL A 60 -8.72 -2.83 5.53
C VAL A 60 -7.77 -3.86 6.10
N ALA A 61 -6.60 -4.01 5.51
CA ALA A 61 -5.62 -4.99 5.92
C ALA A 61 -4.21 -4.41 6.04
N PHE A 62 -3.47 -4.91 7.00
CA PHE A 62 -2.02 -4.78 7.05
C PHE A 62 -1.41 -6.02 6.43
N VAL A 63 -0.56 -5.84 5.44
CA VAL A 63 -0.01 -6.91 4.62
C VAL A 63 1.50 -7.02 4.81
N ASN A 64 1.97 -8.25 4.86
CA ASN A 64 3.40 -8.60 4.80
C ASN A 64 3.59 -9.52 3.61
N MET A 65 4.45 -9.15 2.71
CA MET A 65 4.70 -9.86 1.46
C MET A 65 6.18 -10.21 1.35
N SER A 66 6.46 -11.32 0.67
CA SER A 66 7.82 -11.71 0.30
C SER A 66 7.87 -11.89 -1.22
N ALA A 67 8.88 -11.30 -1.83
CA ALA A 67 9.17 -11.43 -3.26
C ALA A 67 10.67 -11.79 -3.41
N GLY A 68 10.95 -13.09 -3.63
CA GLY A 68 12.30 -13.61 -3.55
C GLY A 68 12.89 -13.39 -2.14
N ASP A 69 14.06 -12.78 -2.08
CA ASP A 69 14.75 -12.44 -0.82
C ASP A 69 14.27 -11.11 -0.20
N ASN A 70 13.38 -10.39 -0.87
CA ASN A 70 12.87 -9.11 -0.39
C ASN A 70 11.58 -9.29 0.40
N ARG A 71 11.48 -8.54 1.49
CA ARG A 71 10.25 -8.40 2.28
C ARG A 71 9.65 -7.02 2.04
N TYR A 72 8.34 -6.96 2.11
CA TYR A 72 7.56 -5.72 2.03
C TYR A 72 6.46 -5.76 3.09
N PHE A 73 6.10 -4.60 3.59
CA PHE A 73 4.91 -4.43 4.40
C PHE A 73 4.09 -3.26 3.86
N GLY A 74 2.81 -3.25 4.14
CA GLY A 74 1.96 -2.17 3.67
C GLY A 74 0.55 -2.23 4.23
N ILE A 75 -0.25 -1.27 3.80
CA ILE A 75 -1.67 -1.18 4.13
C ILE A 75 -2.43 -1.19 2.81
N THR A 76 -3.51 -1.96 2.76
CA THR A 76 -4.45 -1.97 1.66
C THR A 76 -5.87 -1.79 2.17
N ALA A 77 -6.69 -1.09 1.41
CA ALA A 77 -8.08 -0.85 1.74
C ALA A 77 -8.97 -0.88 0.50
N ILE A 78 -10.15 -1.44 0.64
CA ILE A 78 -11.21 -1.43 -0.38
C ILE A 78 -12.50 -1.06 0.33
N ASN A 79 -13.22 -0.04 -0.16
CA ASN A 79 -14.50 0.32 0.41
C ASN A 79 -15.56 -0.75 0.11
N LYS A 80 -16.62 -0.76 0.91
CA LYS A 80 -17.70 -1.75 0.83
C LYS A 80 -18.33 -1.87 -0.57
N GLU A 81 -18.45 -0.76 -1.27
CA GLU A 81 -19.02 -0.67 -2.62
C GLU A 81 -18.04 -1.12 -3.71
N HIS A 82 -16.78 -1.40 -3.37
CA HIS A 82 -15.71 -1.76 -4.30
C HIS A 82 -15.44 -0.68 -5.37
N THR A 83 -15.74 0.58 -5.05
CA THR A 83 -15.53 1.71 -5.96
C THR A 83 -14.22 2.45 -5.72
N ILE A 84 -13.63 2.28 -4.54
CA ILE A 84 -12.35 2.89 -4.17
C ILE A 84 -11.46 1.82 -3.54
N SER A 85 -10.25 1.69 -4.05
CA SER A 85 -9.21 0.90 -3.42
C SER A 85 -7.92 1.69 -3.30
N PHE A 86 -7.21 1.46 -2.22
CA PHE A 86 -5.94 2.11 -1.92
C PHE A 86 -4.94 1.08 -1.39
N GLY A 87 -3.68 1.24 -1.75
CA GLY A 87 -2.57 0.48 -1.21
C GLY A 87 -1.31 1.31 -1.17
N VAL A 88 -0.54 1.16 -0.11
CA VAL A 88 0.79 1.73 0.04
C VAL A 88 1.71 0.74 0.75
N SER A 89 2.92 0.60 0.28
CA SER A 89 3.88 -0.37 0.82
C SER A 89 5.30 0.18 0.89
N SER A 90 6.10 -0.45 1.75
CA SER A 90 7.53 -0.18 1.91
C SER A 90 8.32 -1.48 1.90
N LYS A 91 9.60 -1.39 1.53
CA LYS A 91 10.53 -2.51 1.58
C LYS A 91 11.05 -2.72 3.00
N GLY A 92 11.08 -3.97 3.44
CA GLY A 92 11.59 -4.40 4.74
C GLY A 92 10.53 -5.11 5.57
N ALA A 93 10.88 -5.43 6.81
CA ALA A 93 9.96 -5.98 7.79
C ALA A 93 9.30 -4.88 8.62
N ALA A 94 8.03 -5.07 8.97
CA ALA A 94 7.32 -4.16 9.85
C ALA A 94 7.84 -4.25 11.29
N ALA A 95 7.98 -3.12 11.95
CA ALA A 95 8.39 -3.01 13.35
C ALA A 95 7.86 -1.70 13.97
N ASP A 96 7.85 -1.64 15.30
CA ASP A 96 7.50 -0.42 16.02
C ASP A 96 8.48 0.72 15.71
N SER A 97 7.99 1.94 15.68
CA SER A 97 8.79 3.17 15.49
C SER A 97 9.66 3.13 14.24
N LEU A 98 9.11 2.64 13.14
CA LEU A 98 9.81 2.43 11.88
C LEU A 98 9.43 3.51 10.86
N ILE A 99 10.42 4.11 10.22
CA ILE A 99 10.25 5.00 9.07
C ILE A 99 10.91 4.36 7.86
N LYS A 100 10.16 4.18 6.78
CA LYS A 100 10.66 3.58 5.53
C LYS A 100 10.16 4.34 4.31
N PRO A 101 10.99 4.46 3.26
CA PRO A 101 10.55 4.98 1.98
C PRO A 101 9.40 4.15 1.40
N VAL A 102 8.46 4.81 0.75
CA VAL A 102 7.42 4.11 -0.01
C VAL A 102 8.06 3.39 -1.20
N ALA A 103 7.72 2.12 -1.37
CA ALA A 103 8.17 1.28 -2.47
C ALA A 103 7.05 0.98 -3.48
N GLY A 104 5.81 1.10 -3.07
CA GLY A 104 4.63 0.93 -3.93
C GLY A 104 3.46 1.75 -3.42
N GLY A 105 2.63 2.24 -4.32
CA GLY A 105 1.43 2.98 -3.99
C GLY A 105 0.44 2.98 -5.15
N GLN A 106 -0.83 2.84 -4.83
CA GLN A 106 -1.92 2.86 -5.80
C GLN A 106 -3.19 3.41 -5.16
N LEU A 107 -3.89 4.24 -5.91
CA LEU A 107 -5.27 4.66 -5.63
C LEU A 107 -6.10 4.43 -6.89
N LEU A 108 -7.13 3.64 -6.76
CA LEU A 108 -8.06 3.32 -7.84
C LEU A 108 -9.44 3.80 -7.44
N MET A 109 -10.07 4.57 -8.32
CA MET A 109 -11.42 5.09 -8.15
C MET A 109 -12.26 4.74 -9.36
N MET A 110 -13.36 4.06 -9.13
CA MET A 110 -14.30 3.61 -10.15
C MET A 110 -15.57 4.43 -10.04
N ALA A 111 -15.80 5.32 -10.99
CA ALA A 111 -17.04 6.10 -11.05
C ALA A 111 -18.20 5.25 -11.58
N ASP A 112 -17.90 4.40 -12.57
CA ASP A 112 -18.78 3.36 -13.13
C ASP A 112 -17.92 2.28 -13.81
N VAL A 113 -18.56 1.24 -14.38
CA VAL A 113 -17.88 0.11 -15.03
C VAL A 113 -16.93 0.54 -16.17
N MET A 114 -17.21 1.70 -16.80
CA MET A 114 -16.43 2.19 -17.95
C MET A 114 -15.44 3.30 -17.58
N HIS A 115 -15.54 3.88 -16.37
CA HIS A 115 -14.76 5.05 -15.96
C HIS A 115 -14.01 4.77 -14.66
N THR A 116 -12.78 4.33 -14.82
CA THR A 116 -11.84 4.10 -13.73
C THR A 116 -10.71 5.14 -13.78
N ARG A 117 -10.41 5.75 -12.64
CA ARG A 117 -9.21 6.57 -12.45
C ARG A 117 -8.22 5.81 -11.61
N GLN A 118 -7.02 5.67 -12.11
CA GLN A 118 -5.93 5.01 -11.42
C GLN A 118 -4.76 5.97 -11.25
N TYR A 119 -4.22 5.98 -10.04
CA TYR A 119 -3.02 6.70 -9.69
C TYR A 119 -2.03 5.71 -9.09
N THR A 120 -0.79 5.73 -9.54
CA THR A 120 0.25 4.80 -9.11
C THR A 120 1.54 5.53 -8.79
N LEU A 121 2.36 4.92 -7.94
CA LEU A 121 3.74 5.36 -7.77
C LEU A 121 4.47 5.13 -9.09
N THR A 122 4.92 6.23 -9.70
CA THR A 122 5.64 6.16 -10.98
C THR A 122 7.03 5.52 -10.82
N GLN A 123 7.46 4.77 -11.83
CA GLN A 123 8.82 4.24 -11.89
C GLN A 123 9.88 5.34 -12.01
N TYR A 124 9.50 6.54 -12.41
CA TYR A 124 10.38 7.69 -12.57
C TYR A 124 10.52 8.52 -11.27
N ALA A 125 9.84 8.12 -10.19
CA ALA A 125 10.01 8.79 -8.90
C ALA A 125 11.42 8.52 -8.36
N GLU A 126 12.14 9.59 -8.05
CA GLU A 126 13.39 9.49 -7.32
C GLU A 126 13.14 8.87 -5.92
N PRO A 127 14.11 8.13 -5.36
CA PRO A 127 13.90 7.48 -4.05
C PRO A 127 13.49 8.45 -2.93
N GLY A 128 13.93 9.71 -3.00
CA GLY A 128 13.53 10.76 -2.05
C GLY A 128 12.12 11.32 -2.28
N ASP A 129 11.58 11.16 -3.48
CA ASP A 129 10.28 11.71 -3.89
C ASP A 129 9.13 10.69 -3.78
N ALA A 130 9.43 9.44 -3.46
CA ALA A 130 8.42 8.41 -3.33
C ALA A 130 7.53 8.59 -2.08
N GLY A 131 8.00 9.32 -1.07
CA GLY A 131 7.35 9.49 0.22
C GLY A 131 7.82 8.47 1.25
N VAL A 132 7.16 8.46 2.40
CA VAL A 132 7.51 7.58 3.52
C VAL A 132 6.27 7.01 4.18
N ILE A 133 6.41 5.81 4.78
CA ILE A 133 5.50 5.25 5.78
C ILE A 133 6.19 5.37 7.14
N HIS A 134 5.51 5.99 8.09
CA HIS A 134 5.91 6.04 9.48
C HIS A 134 4.99 5.12 10.29
N LEU A 135 5.48 3.95 10.64
CA LEU A 135 4.80 2.97 11.46
C LEU A 135 5.13 3.25 12.92
N LEU A 136 4.19 3.79 13.66
CA LEU A 136 4.34 4.16 15.08
C LEU A 136 4.24 2.94 15.99
N GLN A 137 3.25 2.08 15.73
CA GLN A 137 3.00 0.86 16.48
C GLN A 137 2.65 -0.28 15.53
N TYR A 138 3.18 -1.47 15.81
CA TYR A 138 2.90 -2.67 15.05
C TYR A 138 2.71 -3.87 15.98
N ARG A 139 1.53 -4.49 15.94
CA ARG A 139 1.15 -5.68 16.74
C ARG A 139 1.39 -5.51 18.24
N THR A 140 1.13 -4.32 18.77
CA THR A 140 1.29 -3.99 20.18
C THR A 140 -0.08 -3.99 20.88
N LYS A 141 -0.29 -4.89 21.82
CA LYS A 141 -1.58 -5.07 22.52
C LYS A 141 -2.74 -5.31 21.54
N ASP A 142 -3.72 -4.38 21.52
CA ASP A 142 -4.89 -4.43 20.64
C ASP A 142 -4.67 -3.71 19.30
N VAL A 143 -3.53 -3.08 19.12
CA VAL A 143 -3.18 -2.35 17.91
C VAL A 143 -2.56 -3.31 16.91
N LEU A 144 -3.15 -3.41 15.72
CA LEU A 144 -2.54 -4.10 14.59
C LEU A 144 -1.43 -3.25 13.99
N ALA A 145 -1.80 -2.03 13.59
CA ALA A 145 -0.87 -1.06 13.05
C ALA A 145 -1.42 0.35 13.27
N LYS A 146 -0.55 1.26 13.65
CA LYS A 146 -0.85 2.68 13.79
C LYS A 146 0.29 3.48 13.19
N GLY A 147 -0.06 4.52 12.41
CA GLY A 147 0.95 5.36 11.81
C GLY A 147 0.38 6.37 10.84
N ASN A 148 1.25 6.91 10.04
CA ASN A 148 0.94 7.84 8.97
C ASN A 148 1.84 7.59 7.76
N PHE A 149 1.48 8.16 6.65
CA PHE A 149 2.27 8.11 5.43
C PHE A 149 2.02 9.34 4.57
N PHE A 150 2.94 9.60 3.68
CA PHE A 150 2.68 10.35 2.47
C PHE A 150 3.40 9.70 1.29
N THR A 151 2.84 9.85 0.11
CA THR A 151 3.43 9.38 -1.14
C THR A 151 3.02 10.29 -2.28
N PHE A 152 3.66 10.16 -3.41
CA PHE A 152 3.31 10.90 -4.63
C PHE A 152 2.91 9.91 -5.70
N LEU A 153 1.67 10.03 -6.16
CA LEU A 153 1.11 9.16 -7.19
C LEU A 153 0.92 9.94 -8.49
N SER A 154 1.08 9.26 -9.60
CA SER A 154 0.84 9.80 -10.93
C SER A 154 -0.31 9.06 -11.61
N LYS A 155 -1.06 9.79 -12.41
CA LYS A 155 -2.08 9.19 -13.27
C LYS A 155 -1.49 8.46 -14.47
N ASP A 156 -0.38 8.99 -14.98
CA ASP A 156 0.33 8.46 -16.14
C ASP A 156 1.75 8.08 -15.71
N ASP A 157 2.26 6.93 -16.15
CA ASP A 157 3.62 6.48 -15.82
C ASP A 157 4.62 6.97 -16.88
N GLU A 158 4.76 8.30 -16.96
CA GLU A 158 5.67 8.98 -17.88
C GLU A 158 6.67 9.87 -17.11
N PRO A 159 7.85 10.17 -17.69
CA PRO A 159 8.93 10.89 -16.99
C PRO A 159 8.54 12.27 -16.43
N ASN A 160 7.59 12.96 -17.05
CA ASN A 160 7.17 14.31 -16.66
C ASN A 160 5.71 14.37 -16.19
N SER A 161 5.16 13.25 -15.74
CA SER A 161 3.79 13.18 -15.24
C SER A 161 3.59 14.02 -14.00
N SER A 162 2.42 14.65 -13.88
CA SER A 162 2.02 15.36 -12.67
C SER A 162 1.94 14.42 -11.49
N LEU A 163 2.55 14.83 -10.38
CA LEU A 163 2.54 14.09 -9.13
C LEU A 163 1.46 14.64 -8.21
N TYR A 164 0.66 13.76 -7.67
CA TYR A 164 -0.38 14.06 -6.68
C TYR A 164 0.06 13.54 -5.31
N ARG A 165 0.20 14.46 -4.35
CA ARG A 165 0.51 14.07 -2.98
C ARG A 165 -0.71 13.39 -2.36
N VAL A 166 -0.51 12.19 -1.86
CA VAL A 166 -1.45 11.44 -1.05
C VAL A 166 -0.86 11.31 0.34
N GLU A 167 -1.56 11.75 1.35
CA GLU A 167 -1.15 11.63 2.74
C GLU A 167 -2.27 11.01 3.56
N GLY A 168 -1.93 10.27 4.60
CA GLY A 168 -2.93 9.62 5.41
C GLY A 168 -2.44 9.17 6.75
N THR A 169 -3.41 8.76 7.55
CA THR A 169 -3.21 8.20 8.88
C THR A 169 -4.00 6.91 9.00
N PHE A 170 -3.50 6.00 9.80
CA PHE A 170 -4.18 4.75 10.08
C PHE A 170 -4.03 4.37 11.54
N GLU A 171 -5.12 3.84 12.09
CA GLU A 171 -5.14 3.18 13.38
C GLU A 171 -6.06 1.96 13.26
N LEU A 172 -5.44 0.79 13.14
CA LEU A 172 -6.09 -0.48 12.85
C LEU A 172 -5.99 -1.40 14.07
N LYS A 173 -7.05 -2.17 14.33
CA LYS A 173 -7.14 -3.07 15.48
C LYS A 173 -7.32 -4.52 15.05
N LEU A 174 -6.71 -5.43 15.81
CA LEU A 174 -6.91 -6.87 15.70
C LEU A 174 -8.17 -7.29 16.45
N LYS A 175 -8.78 -8.40 16.01
CA LYS A 175 -9.80 -9.09 16.77
C LYS A 175 -9.20 -9.51 18.12
N LYS A 176 -9.84 -9.13 19.25
CA LYS A 176 -9.46 -9.66 20.54
C LYS A 176 -9.62 -11.18 20.51
N GLN A 177 -8.53 -11.90 20.75
CA GLN A 177 -8.66 -13.33 21.06
C GLN A 177 -9.39 -13.40 22.40
N GLN A 178 -10.60 -13.91 22.39
CA GLN A 178 -11.28 -14.29 23.62
C GLN A 178 -10.46 -15.45 24.24
N LYS A 179 -9.92 -15.19 25.43
CA LYS A 179 -9.31 -16.22 26.29
C LYS A 179 -10.39 -17.12 26.83
#